data_acbe830ff68f5bb61a12b448e800eebf
#
_entry.id   acbe830ff68f5bb61a12b448e800eebf
#
_cell.length_a   1.000
_cell.length_b   1.000
_cell.length_c   1.000
_cell.angle_alpha   90.00
_cell.angle_beta   90.00
_cell.angle_gamma   90.00
#
_symmetry.space_group_name_H-M   'P 1'
#
loop_
_entity.id
_entity.type
_entity.pdbx_description
1 polymer ?
#
loop_
_entity_poly.entity_id
_entity_poly.type
_entity_poly.pdbx_seq_one_letter_code
_entity_poly.pdbx_strand_id
1 'polypeptide(L)'
;LPFTFQYHGVEYNQITISSNGWTSFEGCDIDYFWNMSIPMYMGPKSMLAPFSDDLETIDTDGDGVIDKWIDVYVMYDETNGRFIMEWSRALNGYDEVTEETFEVILYDQSSMPTESGDGVIDFQYLEIEDVDVTKNYSTVGIEAPEKNYGLQYVFNNVYAAGAAPLVNERVIRFTTEAPSNYVQSLATGDDLIPTDFLLSPAYPNPFNPKTHIDIMVPTTDKVIIKIYDIMGRQIITLHEGILVSGKYKFSWNGENSQGRKLASGPYFVMAKHRDNTEIQKLLFLK
;
A
#
# COMPACT_ATOMS: atom_id res chain seq x y z
N LEU A 1 -11.22 23.61 -2.11
CA LEU A 1 -11.27 23.27 -0.69
C LEU A 1 -11.57 24.52 0.15
N PRO A 2 -12.28 24.41 1.28
CA PRO A 2 -12.58 25.53 2.15
C PRO A 2 -11.38 25.96 3.03
N PHE A 3 -10.36 25.11 3.13
CA PHE A 3 -9.11 25.34 3.85
C PHE A 3 -7.94 24.76 3.05
N THR A 4 -6.71 25.18 3.37
CA THR A 4 -5.50 24.60 2.82
C THR A 4 -5.30 23.22 3.46
N PHE A 5 -5.14 22.19 2.64
CA PHE A 5 -4.89 20.81 3.09
C PHE A 5 -3.48 20.41 2.71
N GLN A 6 -2.67 19.96 3.68
CA GLN A 6 -1.35 19.43 3.40
C GLN A 6 -1.42 17.92 3.23
N TYR A 7 -0.85 17.40 2.15
CA TYR A 7 -0.79 16.00 1.81
C TYR A 7 0.61 15.62 1.32
N HIS A 8 1.28 14.69 2.00
CA HIS A 8 2.69 14.34 1.76
C HIS A 8 3.62 15.56 1.73
N GLY A 9 3.42 16.52 2.65
CA GLY A 9 4.21 17.73 2.76
C GLY A 9 3.92 18.82 1.72
N VAL A 10 2.95 18.59 0.81
CA VAL A 10 2.53 19.56 -0.22
C VAL A 10 1.17 20.15 0.14
N GLU A 11 1.05 21.49 0.06
CA GLU A 11 -0.19 22.19 0.34
C GLU A 11 -1.10 22.27 -0.89
N TYR A 12 -2.39 21.99 -0.70
CA TYR A 12 -3.42 22.03 -1.72
C TYR A 12 -4.61 22.88 -1.26
N ASN A 13 -5.22 23.60 -2.20
CA ASN A 13 -6.42 24.40 -1.98
C ASN A 13 -7.57 24.00 -2.91
N GLN A 14 -7.38 22.95 -3.69
CA GLN A 14 -8.36 22.39 -4.61
C GLN A 14 -8.37 20.88 -4.54
N ILE A 15 -9.44 20.27 -5.03
CA ILE A 15 -9.55 18.82 -5.17
C ILE A 15 -10.45 18.51 -6.36
N THR A 16 -10.07 17.53 -7.16
CA THR A 16 -10.88 16.98 -8.25
C THR A 16 -11.61 15.76 -7.71
N ILE A 17 -12.88 15.60 -8.03
CA ILE A 17 -13.72 14.48 -7.62
C ILE A 17 -14.22 13.77 -8.87
N SER A 18 -14.01 12.46 -8.95
CA SER A 18 -14.50 11.60 -10.02
C SER A 18 -15.77 10.86 -9.59
N SER A 19 -16.70 10.66 -10.52
CA SER A 19 -17.85 9.77 -10.30
C SER A 19 -17.42 8.32 -9.99
N ASN A 20 -16.27 7.89 -10.49
CA ASN A 20 -15.73 6.53 -10.33
C ASN A 20 -15.00 6.30 -8.98
N GLY A 21 -15.49 6.93 -7.91
CA GLY A 21 -15.10 6.59 -6.54
C GLY A 21 -13.68 6.97 -6.14
N TRP A 22 -13.10 8.01 -6.76
CA TRP A 22 -11.80 8.54 -6.37
C TRP A 22 -11.75 10.08 -6.42
N THR A 23 -10.78 10.65 -5.74
CA THR A 23 -10.49 12.08 -5.77
C THR A 23 -8.99 12.32 -5.87
N SER A 24 -8.58 13.52 -6.32
CA SER A 24 -7.18 13.91 -6.47
C SER A 24 -6.99 15.36 -6.07
N PHE A 25 -5.92 15.66 -5.35
CA PHE A 25 -5.55 17.03 -5.01
C PHE A 25 -5.00 17.82 -6.22
N GLU A 26 -4.65 17.12 -7.31
CA GLU A 26 -4.22 17.77 -8.54
C GLU A 26 -5.36 17.83 -9.56
N GLY A 27 -5.32 18.81 -10.45
CA GLY A 27 -6.24 18.88 -11.60
C GLY A 27 -6.03 17.67 -12.51
N CYS A 28 -7.10 17.02 -12.92
CA CYS A 28 -7.04 15.82 -13.70
C CYS A 28 -8.16 15.79 -14.74
N ASP A 29 -7.80 15.53 -16.01
CA ASP A 29 -8.72 15.33 -17.13
C ASP A 29 -8.89 13.82 -17.43
N ILE A 30 -8.66 12.96 -16.44
CA ILE A 30 -8.79 11.51 -16.63
C ILE A 30 -10.25 11.12 -16.39
N ASP A 31 -10.83 10.50 -17.40
CA ASP A 31 -12.21 10.00 -17.43
C ASP A 31 -12.26 8.44 -17.41
N TYR A 32 -11.11 7.80 -17.15
CA TYR A 32 -11.06 6.34 -17.11
C TYR A 32 -11.74 5.77 -15.88
N PHE A 33 -12.53 4.73 -16.08
CA PHE A 33 -13.05 3.86 -15.02
C PHE A 33 -12.06 2.74 -14.62
N TRP A 34 -11.07 2.46 -15.47
CA TRP A 34 -10.07 1.43 -15.22
C TRP A 34 -9.26 1.77 -13.96
N ASN A 35 -9.42 0.97 -12.95
CA ASN A 35 -8.61 1.04 -11.73
C ASN A 35 -7.43 0.06 -11.78
N MET A 36 -6.41 0.35 -11.03
CA MET A 36 -5.15 -0.39 -10.96
C MET A 36 -4.66 -0.43 -9.52
N SER A 37 -3.68 -1.31 -9.28
CA SER A 37 -2.97 -1.30 -8.00
C SER A 37 -2.24 0.03 -7.75
N ILE A 38 -2.20 0.45 -6.49
CA ILE A 38 -1.45 1.64 -6.05
C ILE A 38 0.03 1.27 -5.80
N PRO A 39 1.01 2.04 -6.29
CA PRO A 39 0.85 3.27 -7.07
C PRO A 39 0.36 3.00 -8.50
N MET A 40 -0.59 3.83 -8.92
CA MET A 40 -1.31 3.65 -10.18
C MET A 40 -0.64 4.43 -11.32
N TYR A 41 -0.01 3.73 -12.26
CA TYR A 41 0.77 4.36 -13.32
C TYR A 41 -0.07 5.31 -14.21
N MET A 42 -1.31 4.94 -14.55
CA MET A 42 -2.20 5.72 -15.42
C MET A 42 -3.22 6.58 -14.64
N GLY A 43 -3.35 6.40 -13.33
CA GLY A 43 -4.26 7.19 -12.48
C GLY A 43 -3.81 8.63 -12.26
N PRO A 44 -4.61 9.44 -11.60
CA PRO A 44 -4.23 10.79 -11.20
C PRO A 44 -3.12 10.76 -10.14
N LYS A 45 -2.38 11.84 -10.02
CA LYS A 45 -1.44 12.04 -8.92
C LYS A 45 -2.17 12.43 -7.65
N SER A 46 -1.53 12.24 -6.50
CA SER A 46 -2.10 12.63 -5.21
C SER A 46 -3.53 12.11 -5.00
N MET A 47 -3.76 10.86 -5.42
CA MET A 47 -5.07 10.24 -5.45
C MET A 47 -5.48 9.73 -4.07
N LEU A 48 -6.75 9.94 -3.76
CA LEU A 48 -7.46 9.25 -2.69
C LEU A 48 -8.53 8.38 -3.34
N ALA A 49 -8.45 7.08 -3.12
CA ALA A 49 -9.38 6.10 -3.66
C ALA A 49 -10.14 5.43 -2.50
N PRO A 50 -11.28 5.97 -2.05
CA PRO A 50 -12.10 5.30 -1.07
C PRO A 50 -12.71 4.01 -1.61
N PHE A 51 -13.13 4.02 -2.88
CA PHE A 51 -13.61 2.87 -3.62
C PHE A 51 -13.55 3.20 -5.12
N SER A 52 -12.35 3.17 -5.69
CA SER A 52 -12.17 3.40 -7.11
C SER A 52 -12.60 2.16 -7.88
N ASP A 53 -13.67 2.31 -8.65
CA ASP A 53 -14.29 1.24 -9.43
C ASP A 53 -15.07 1.83 -10.61
N ASP A 54 -15.61 0.97 -11.47
CA ASP A 54 -16.52 1.32 -12.54
C ASP A 54 -17.92 1.58 -11.96
N LEU A 55 -18.12 2.81 -11.47
CA LEU A 55 -19.40 3.23 -10.92
C LEU A 55 -20.25 3.88 -12.02
N GLU A 56 -21.47 3.42 -12.19
CA GLU A 56 -22.30 3.75 -13.35
C GLU A 56 -23.62 4.44 -12.98
N THR A 57 -24.15 5.15 -13.96
CA THR A 57 -25.55 5.57 -14.02
C THR A 57 -26.32 4.61 -14.91
N ILE A 58 -27.57 4.29 -14.60
CA ILE A 58 -28.32 3.30 -15.36
C ILE A 58 -29.68 3.81 -15.82
N ASP A 59 -30.04 3.44 -17.04
CA ASP A 59 -31.37 3.48 -17.63
C ASP A 59 -31.96 2.05 -17.52
N THR A 60 -32.83 1.85 -16.52
CA THR A 60 -33.31 0.52 -16.14
C THR A 60 -34.37 -0.04 -17.09
N ASP A 61 -35.07 0.81 -17.87
CA ASP A 61 -36.15 0.39 -18.78
C ASP A 61 -35.82 0.58 -20.28
N GLY A 62 -34.66 1.17 -20.57
CA GLY A 62 -34.14 1.35 -21.93
C GLY A 62 -34.86 2.44 -22.73
N ASP A 63 -35.51 3.39 -22.06
CA ASP A 63 -36.22 4.49 -22.70
C ASP A 63 -35.32 5.68 -23.11
N GLY A 64 -34.05 5.63 -22.72
CA GLY A 64 -33.03 6.66 -22.98
C GLY A 64 -32.99 7.74 -21.88
N VAL A 65 -33.70 7.56 -20.81
CA VAL A 65 -33.68 8.44 -19.63
C VAL A 65 -32.97 7.70 -18.48
N ILE A 66 -32.02 8.35 -17.84
CA ILE A 66 -31.30 7.75 -16.71
C ILE A 66 -32.25 7.71 -15.50
N ASP A 67 -32.49 6.53 -14.98
CA ASP A 67 -33.34 6.27 -13.80
C ASP A 67 -32.56 6.38 -12.50
N LYS A 68 -31.29 5.97 -12.51
CA LYS A 68 -30.41 6.06 -11.35
C LYS A 68 -29.14 6.79 -11.72
N TRP A 69 -28.79 7.77 -10.91
CA TRP A 69 -27.62 8.62 -11.08
C TRP A 69 -26.59 8.30 -9.99
N ILE A 70 -25.32 8.55 -10.32
CA ILE A 70 -24.28 8.67 -9.29
C ILE A 70 -24.39 10.06 -8.71
N ASP A 71 -24.84 10.14 -7.47
CA ASP A 71 -24.90 11.39 -6.73
C ASP A 71 -23.62 11.56 -5.92
N VAL A 72 -22.85 12.61 -6.24
CA VAL A 72 -21.69 12.99 -5.43
C VAL A 72 -22.00 14.30 -4.71
N TYR A 73 -22.05 14.23 -3.40
CA TYR A 73 -22.31 15.37 -2.54
C TYR A 73 -21.02 15.89 -1.92
N VAL A 74 -20.97 17.22 -1.73
CA VAL A 74 -19.87 17.84 -0.99
C VAL A 74 -20.43 18.73 0.10
N MET A 75 -19.82 18.70 1.28
CA MET A 75 -20.22 19.52 2.41
C MET A 75 -19.01 20.03 3.19
N TYR A 76 -19.04 21.29 3.57
CA TYR A 76 -18.12 21.83 4.56
C TYR A 76 -18.82 21.95 5.91
N ASP A 77 -18.42 21.11 6.87
CA ASP A 77 -18.82 21.21 8.26
C ASP A 77 -17.84 22.13 9.00
N GLU A 78 -18.11 23.43 8.94
CA GLU A 78 -17.28 24.47 9.55
C GLU A 78 -17.15 24.30 11.07
N THR A 79 -18.19 23.78 11.72
CA THR A 79 -18.19 23.60 13.17
C THR A 79 -17.14 22.59 13.62
N ASN A 80 -16.98 21.52 12.86
CA ASN A 80 -16.02 20.44 13.15
C ASN A 80 -14.75 20.52 12.28
N GLY A 81 -14.63 21.53 11.43
CA GLY A 81 -13.47 21.77 10.57
C GLY A 81 -13.19 20.60 9.64
N ARG A 82 -14.21 20.14 8.88
CA ARG A 82 -14.05 19.00 7.99
C ARG A 82 -14.76 19.23 6.65
N PHE A 83 -14.12 18.79 5.58
CA PHE A 83 -14.66 18.78 4.24
C PHE A 83 -15.00 17.34 3.86
N ILE A 84 -16.24 17.11 3.47
CA ILE A 84 -16.82 15.78 3.24
C ILE A 84 -17.18 15.68 1.76
N MET A 85 -16.84 14.57 1.14
CA MET A 85 -17.18 14.20 -0.23
C MET A 85 -17.82 12.80 -0.16
N GLU A 86 -19.10 12.70 -0.51
CA GLU A 86 -19.89 11.47 -0.42
C GLU A 86 -20.32 11.01 -1.80
N TRP A 87 -20.11 9.75 -2.12
CA TRP A 87 -20.75 9.02 -3.20
C TRP A 87 -21.94 8.30 -2.60
N SER A 88 -23.15 8.70 -3.01
CA SER A 88 -24.39 8.24 -2.42
C SER A 88 -25.11 7.30 -3.39
N ARG A 89 -25.29 6.06 -2.98
CA ARG A 89 -25.98 5.03 -3.77
C ARG A 89 -25.45 4.89 -5.20
N ALA A 90 -24.12 4.94 -5.34
CA ALA A 90 -23.45 4.73 -6.59
C ALA A 90 -23.61 3.26 -7.01
N LEU A 91 -24.06 3.02 -8.23
CA LEU A 91 -24.23 1.67 -8.76
C LEU A 91 -22.86 1.08 -9.14
N ASN A 92 -22.63 -0.17 -8.76
CA ASN A 92 -21.49 -0.92 -9.26
C ASN A 92 -21.72 -1.36 -10.70
N GLY A 93 -20.80 -1.01 -11.60
CA GLY A 93 -20.93 -1.31 -13.04
C GLY A 93 -20.79 -2.79 -13.40
N TYR A 94 -20.38 -3.64 -12.43
CA TYR A 94 -20.29 -5.07 -12.66
C TYR A 94 -21.64 -5.77 -12.66
N ASP A 95 -22.49 -5.49 -11.70
CA ASP A 95 -23.79 -6.14 -11.55
C ASP A 95 -24.99 -5.21 -11.83
N GLU A 96 -24.72 -3.90 -11.93
CA GLU A 96 -25.73 -2.85 -12.21
C GLU A 96 -26.91 -2.83 -11.21
N VAL A 97 -26.72 -3.41 -10.03
CA VAL A 97 -27.76 -3.57 -8.99
C VAL A 97 -27.28 -3.12 -7.63
N THR A 98 -26.06 -3.46 -7.24
CA THR A 98 -25.48 -3.15 -5.94
C THR A 98 -25.19 -1.66 -5.83
N GLU A 99 -25.69 -1.04 -4.78
CA GLU A 99 -25.52 0.38 -4.49
C GLU A 99 -24.47 0.55 -3.38
N GLU A 100 -23.47 1.42 -3.64
CA GLU A 100 -22.41 1.74 -2.71
C GLU A 100 -22.62 3.13 -2.12
N THR A 101 -22.42 3.29 -0.83
CA THR A 101 -22.43 4.59 -0.17
C THR A 101 -21.21 4.75 0.71
N PHE A 102 -20.36 5.66 0.34
CA PHE A 102 -19.09 5.92 1.04
C PHE A 102 -18.67 7.37 0.92
N GLU A 103 -17.78 7.80 1.80
CA GLU A 103 -17.30 9.18 1.82
C GLU A 103 -15.81 9.30 2.12
N VAL A 104 -15.23 10.42 1.70
CA VAL A 104 -13.92 10.91 2.11
C VAL A 104 -14.11 12.14 2.98
N ILE A 105 -13.48 12.14 4.15
CA ILE A 105 -13.44 13.30 5.04
C ILE A 105 -12.01 13.81 5.12
N LEU A 106 -11.82 15.09 4.83
CA LEU A 106 -10.59 15.82 5.06
C LEU A 106 -10.75 16.72 6.28
N TYR A 107 -9.83 16.61 7.23
CA TYR A 107 -9.86 17.41 8.46
C TYR A 107 -8.93 18.61 8.37
N ASP A 108 -9.45 19.79 8.72
CA ASP A 108 -8.64 20.99 8.89
C ASP A 108 -7.62 20.80 10.03
N GLN A 109 -6.39 21.23 9.82
CA GLN A 109 -5.33 21.20 10.83
C GLN A 109 -5.69 21.96 12.13
N SER A 110 -6.59 22.93 12.06
CA SER A 110 -7.08 23.63 13.26
C SER A 110 -7.97 22.76 14.14
N SER A 111 -8.66 21.78 13.57
CA SER A 111 -9.55 20.85 14.27
C SER A 111 -8.90 19.51 14.60
N MET A 112 -8.00 19.04 13.73
CA MET A 112 -7.27 17.76 13.92
C MET A 112 -5.79 17.94 13.53
N PRO A 113 -4.97 18.60 14.39
CA PRO A 113 -3.57 18.85 14.09
C PRO A 113 -2.74 17.58 14.12
N THR A 114 -1.74 17.52 13.25
CA THR A 114 -0.69 16.50 13.24
C THR A 114 0.68 17.13 13.39
N GLU A 115 1.66 16.40 13.95
CA GLU A 115 3.04 16.93 14.10
C GLU A 115 3.72 17.18 12.75
N SER A 116 3.39 16.40 11.72
CA SER A 116 3.93 16.58 10.36
C SER A 116 3.34 17.75 9.61
N GLY A 117 2.15 18.23 10.01
CA GLY A 117 1.33 19.17 9.24
C GLY A 117 0.48 18.51 8.16
N ASP A 118 0.69 17.23 7.84
CA ASP A 118 -0.17 16.52 6.90
C ASP A 118 -1.56 16.30 7.48
N GLY A 119 -2.59 16.53 6.68
CA GLY A 119 -3.98 16.41 7.10
C GLY A 119 -4.41 14.98 7.36
N VAL A 120 -5.33 14.81 8.28
CA VAL A 120 -5.98 13.52 8.55
C VAL A 120 -7.06 13.28 7.50
N ILE A 121 -7.15 12.04 7.02
CA ILE A 121 -8.13 11.61 6.01
C ILE A 121 -8.86 10.39 6.55
N ASP A 122 -10.19 10.42 6.52
CA ASP A 122 -11.01 9.24 6.76
C ASP A 122 -11.73 8.81 5.48
N PHE A 123 -11.72 7.51 5.21
CA PHE A 123 -12.67 6.87 4.31
C PHE A 123 -13.73 6.18 5.16
N GLN A 124 -14.98 6.53 4.97
CA GLN A 124 -16.09 5.94 5.70
C GLN A 124 -17.04 5.23 4.74
N TYR A 125 -17.53 4.08 5.16
CA TYR A 125 -18.40 3.21 4.37
C TYR A 125 -19.70 2.99 5.11
N LEU A 126 -20.81 3.48 4.58
CA LEU A 126 -22.14 3.21 5.10
C LEU A 126 -22.64 1.88 4.57
N GLU A 127 -22.60 1.74 3.24
CA GLU A 127 -22.94 0.52 2.53
C GLU A 127 -21.84 0.26 1.52
N ILE A 128 -21.25 -0.92 1.56
CA ILE A 128 -20.17 -1.34 0.69
C ILE A 128 -20.21 -2.85 0.51
N GLU A 129 -20.34 -3.29 -0.71
CA GLU A 129 -20.30 -4.69 -1.09
C GLU A 129 -19.46 -4.84 -2.36
N ASP A 130 -18.28 -5.42 -2.23
CA ASP A 130 -17.41 -5.69 -3.36
C ASP A 130 -17.88 -6.96 -4.06
N VAL A 131 -18.70 -6.80 -5.11
CA VAL A 131 -19.36 -7.90 -5.83
C VAL A 131 -18.52 -8.49 -6.94
N ASP A 132 -17.48 -7.83 -7.36
CA ASP A 132 -16.60 -8.25 -8.43
C ASP A 132 -15.73 -9.44 -8.02
N VAL A 133 -15.95 -10.58 -8.63
CA VAL A 133 -15.30 -11.83 -8.20
C VAL A 133 -14.19 -12.33 -9.15
N THR A 134 -14.19 -11.92 -10.41
CA THR A 134 -13.29 -12.49 -11.43
C THR A 134 -12.39 -11.49 -12.14
N LYS A 135 -12.77 -10.25 -12.20
CA LYS A 135 -12.01 -9.12 -12.74
C LYS A 135 -12.23 -7.93 -11.86
N ASN A 136 -12.18 -8.20 -10.60
CA ASN A 136 -12.41 -7.20 -9.61
C ASN A 136 -11.43 -6.07 -9.78
N TYR A 137 -11.97 -4.89 -9.89
CA TYR A 137 -11.21 -3.70 -10.17
C TYR A 137 -11.23 -2.72 -9.00
N SER A 138 -11.96 -3.00 -7.93
CA SER A 138 -11.99 -2.07 -6.81
C SER A 138 -10.58 -1.83 -6.26
N THR A 139 -10.25 -0.57 -6.11
CA THR A 139 -9.00 -0.11 -5.52
C THR A 139 -9.30 0.82 -4.36
N VAL A 140 -8.78 0.47 -3.19
CA VAL A 140 -8.86 1.33 -2.00
C VAL A 140 -7.47 1.66 -1.50
N GLY A 141 -7.22 2.95 -1.29
CA GLY A 141 -5.93 3.43 -0.80
C GLY A 141 -5.65 4.88 -1.15
N ILE A 142 -4.41 5.29 -0.90
CA ILE A 142 -3.92 6.65 -1.18
C ILE A 142 -2.60 6.60 -1.94
N GLU A 143 -2.38 7.54 -2.85
CA GLU A 143 -1.19 7.62 -3.69
C GLU A 143 -0.44 8.94 -3.51
N ALA A 144 0.88 8.85 -3.40
CA ALA A 144 1.75 10.02 -3.26
C ALA A 144 1.79 10.92 -4.52
N PRO A 145 2.16 12.20 -4.37
CA PRO A 145 2.23 13.15 -5.49
C PRO A 145 3.12 12.72 -6.65
N GLU A 146 4.24 12.06 -6.36
CA GLU A 146 5.20 11.60 -7.36
C GLU A 146 4.83 10.26 -7.99
N LYS A 147 3.76 9.60 -7.56
CA LYS A 147 3.31 8.28 -8.05
C LYS A 147 4.36 7.17 -7.92
N ASN A 148 5.30 7.30 -7.02
CA ASN A 148 6.37 6.34 -6.80
C ASN A 148 6.12 5.45 -5.57
N TYR A 149 5.14 5.80 -4.72
CA TYR A 149 4.65 5.02 -3.60
C TYR A 149 3.20 5.38 -3.26
N GLY A 150 2.60 4.58 -2.40
CA GLY A 150 1.26 4.77 -1.88
C GLY A 150 0.91 3.69 -0.87
N LEU A 151 -0.22 3.83 -0.22
CA LEU A 151 -0.77 2.85 0.69
C LEU A 151 -1.99 2.21 0.04
N GLN A 152 -1.83 0.97 -0.45
CA GLN A 152 -2.93 0.17 -0.96
C GLN A 152 -3.56 -0.62 0.18
N TYR A 153 -4.85 -0.45 0.41
CA TYR A 153 -5.63 -1.21 1.37
C TYR A 153 -6.15 -2.51 0.77
N VAL A 154 -6.79 -2.40 -0.39
CA VAL A 154 -7.26 -3.54 -1.20
C VAL A 154 -7.15 -3.21 -2.69
N PHE A 155 -6.89 -4.20 -3.49
CA PHE A 155 -6.99 -4.17 -4.94
C PHE A 155 -7.37 -5.56 -5.44
N ASN A 156 -8.37 -5.64 -6.32
CA ASN A 156 -8.82 -6.88 -6.95
C ASN A 156 -9.11 -7.97 -5.88
N ASN A 157 -9.85 -7.62 -4.83
CA ASN A 157 -10.15 -8.46 -3.66
C ASN A 157 -8.93 -8.99 -2.89
N VAL A 158 -7.75 -8.47 -3.18
CA VAL A 158 -6.53 -8.82 -2.46
C VAL A 158 -6.21 -7.72 -1.46
N TYR A 159 -6.44 -8.00 -0.19
CA TYR A 159 -6.18 -7.08 0.91
C TYR A 159 -4.70 -7.02 1.26
N ALA A 160 -4.23 -5.82 1.62
CA ALA A 160 -2.89 -5.65 2.18
C ALA A 160 -2.74 -6.45 3.48
N ALA A 161 -1.51 -6.88 3.79
CA ALA A 161 -1.24 -7.64 5.01
C ALA A 161 -1.67 -6.83 6.26
N GLY A 162 -2.59 -7.40 7.05
CA GLY A 162 -3.16 -6.76 8.24
C GLY A 162 -4.38 -5.86 7.99
N ALA A 163 -4.77 -5.63 6.74
CA ALA A 163 -6.01 -4.94 6.43
C ALA A 163 -7.22 -5.82 6.78
N ALA A 164 -8.22 -5.22 7.40
CA ALA A 164 -9.49 -5.89 7.66
C ALA A 164 -10.39 -5.77 6.42
N PRO A 165 -11.27 -6.75 6.12
CA PRO A 165 -12.18 -6.65 4.99
C PRO A 165 -13.05 -5.40 5.04
N LEU A 166 -13.37 -4.82 3.87
CA LEU A 166 -14.36 -3.76 3.76
C LEU A 166 -15.72 -4.33 4.16
N VAL A 167 -16.42 -3.62 5.01
CA VAL A 167 -17.76 -3.93 5.48
C VAL A 167 -18.48 -2.64 5.80
N ASN A 168 -19.81 -2.69 5.86
CA ASN A 168 -20.64 -1.57 6.27
C ASN A 168 -20.20 -1.02 7.63
N GLU A 169 -20.36 0.28 7.82
CA GLU A 169 -20.02 1.02 9.04
C GLU A 169 -18.51 0.98 9.38
N ARG A 170 -17.64 0.76 8.38
CA ARG A 170 -16.19 0.80 8.52
C ARG A 170 -15.64 2.18 8.30
N VAL A 171 -14.58 2.51 9.06
CA VAL A 171 -13.73 3.69 8.82
C VAL A 171 -12.29 3.25 8.65
N ILE A 172 -11.62 3.79 7.63
CA ILE A 172 -10.18 3.68 7.42
C ILE A 172 -9.59 5.06 7.60
N ARG A 173 -8.72 5.25 8.57
CA ARG A 173 -8.03 6.52 8.84
C ARG A 173 -6.60 6.50 8.33
N PHE A 174 -6.26 7.49 7.54
CA PHE A 174 -4.89 7.81 7.14
C PHE A 174 -4.41 9.02 7.93
N THR A 175 -3.33 8.85 8.64
CA THR A 175 -2.72 9.88 9.49
C THR A 175 -1.23 9.60 9.65
N THR A 176 -0.46 10.65 9.91
CA THR A 176 0.95 10.55 10.29
C THR A 176 1.13 10.37 11.80
N GLU A 177 0.04 10.50 12.57
CA GLU A 177 0.04 10.27 14.00
C GLU A 177 -0.12 8.78 14.34
N ALA A 178 0.59 8.34 15.36
CA ALA A 178 0.35 7.01 15.90
C ALA A 178 -1.07 6.92 16.49
N PRO A 179 -1.82 5.82 16.25
CA PRO A 179 -3.12 5.64 16.89
C PRO A 179 -3.01 5.79 18.41
N SER A 180 -3.99 6.45 19.06
CA SER A 180 -3.98 6.74 20.50
C SER A 180 -4.00 5.47 21.38
N ASN A 181 -4.46 4.37 20.85
CA ASN A 181 -4.39 3.02 21.42
C ASN A 181 -3.30 2.15 20.77
N TYR A 182 -2.45 2.76 19.93
CA TYR A 182 -1.18 2.19 19.61
C TYR A 182 -0.41 2.13 20.93
N VAL A 183 -0.76 1.14 21.75
CA VAL A 183 0.24 0.55 22.60
C VAL A 183 1.31 0.22 21.57
N GLN A 184 2.43 0.95 21.61
CA GLN A 184 3.67 0.41 21.13
C GLN A 184 3.71 -0.93 21.86
N SER A 185 3.09 -1.91 21.26
CA SER A 185 3.13 -3.26 21.72
C SER A 185 4.61 -3.43 21.81
N LEU A 186 5.11 -3.52 23.04
CA LEU A 186 6.47 -3.99 23.22
C LEU A 186 6.44 -5.24 22.40
N ALA A 187 6.86 -5.04 21.15
CA ALA A 187 6.48 -5.92 20.07
C ALA A 187 6.92 -7.27 20.53
N THR A 188 5.96 -8.13 20.69
CA THR A 188 6.26 -9.53 20.67
C THR A 188 6.80 -9.78 19.26
N GLY A 189 8.08 -9.43 19.11
CA GLY A 189 8.97 -9.97 18.12
C GLY A 189 9.11 -9.35 16.74
N ASP A 190 8.26 -8.46 16.21
CA ASP A 190 8.38 -8.18 14.77
C ASP A 190 8.62 -6.73 14.32
N ASP A 191 8.43 -5.70 15.17
CA ASP A 191 8.59 -4.30 14.79
C ASP A 191 9.57 -3.48 15.65
N LEU A 192 10.43 -4.16 16.44
CA LEU A 192 11.52 -3.46 17.14
C LEU A 192 12.54 -2.99 16.10
N ILE A 193 13.03 -1.75 16.27
CA ILE A 193 14.34 -1.41 15.73
C ILE A 193 15.26 -2.53 16.20
N PRO A 194 15.84 -3.33 15.29
CA PRO A 194 16.63 -4.47 15.69
C PRO A 194 17.71 -4.00 16.64
N THR A 195 17.81 -4.59 17.83
CA THR A 195 18.88 -4.30 18.77
C THR A 195 20.18 -4.95 18.35
N ASP A 196 20.06 -6.03 17.59
CA ASP A 196 21.18 -6.84 17.12
C ASP A 196 21.08 -7.10 15.63
N PHE A 197 22.24 -7.26 14.99
CA PHE A 197 22.31 -7.74 13.62
C PHE A 197 21.95 -9.22 13.59
N LEU A 198 20.96 -9.59 12.79
CA LEU A 198 20.43 -10.95 12.71
C LEU A 198 20.20 -11.37 11.26
N LEU A 199 20.69 -12.55 10.90
CA LEU A 199 20.36 -13.28 9.69
C LEU A 199 19.33 -14.37 10.02
N SER A 200 18.05 -14.11 9.67
CA SER A 200 16.97 -15.07 9.92
C SER A 200 17.13 -16.35 9.07
N PRO A 201 16.57 -17.50 9.52
CA PRO A 201 16.58 -18.71 8.71
C PRO A 201 16.00 -18.49 7.33
N ALA A 202 16.77 -18.81 6.29
CA ALA A 202 16.31 -18.67 4.90
C ALA A 202 15.14 -19.62 4.63
N TYR A 203 14.11 -19.12 3.93
CA TYR A 203 12.91 -19.90 3.64
C TYR A 203 12.41 -19.66 2.19
N PRO A 204 12.02 -20.75 1.51
CA PRO A 204 12.19 -22.17 1.90
C PRO A 204 13.67 -22.60 1.92
N ASN A 205 14.01 -23.57 2.77
CA ASN A 205 15.32 -24.23 2.80
C ASN A 205 15.15 -25.67 3.28
N PRO A 206 15.26 -26.71 2.41
CA PRO A 206 15.72 -26.66 1.01
C PRO A 206 14.82 -25.85 0.07
N PHE A 207 15.38 -25.34 -1.03
CA PHE A 207 14.65 -24.48 -1.97
C PHE A 207 14.79 -24.91 -3.45
N ASN A 208 13.74 -24.59 -4.23
CA ASN A 208 13.67 -24.79 -5.68
C ASN A 208 12.65 -23.81 -6.30
N PRO A 209 13.01 -22.92 -7.22
CA PRO A 209 14.39 -22.47 -7.47
C PRO A 209 14.80 -21.31 -6.56
N LYS A 210 13.92 -20.75 -5.72
CA LYS A 210 14.10 -19.47 -5.01
C LYS A 210 13.99 -19.63 -3.49
N THR A 211 14.87 -18.95 -2.77
CA THR A 211 14.78 -18.79 -1.32
C THR A 211 14.82 -17.32 -0.94
N HIS A 212 14.28 -16.97 0.21
CA HIS A 212 14.33 -15.66 0.83
C HIS A 212 15.32 -15.63 1.97
N ILE A 213 16.00 -14.51 2.12
CA ILE A 213 17.03 -14.26 3.12
C ILE A 213 16.63 -12.96 3.81
N ASP A 214 16.17 -13.05 5.03
CA ASP A 214 15.72 -11.91 5.81
C ASP A 214 16.82 -11.52 6.80
N ILE A 215 17.14 -10.21 6.88
CA ILE A 215 18.11 -9.67 7.83
C ILE A 215 17.51 -8.54 8.65
N MET A 216 18.00 -8.39 9.86
CA MET A 216 17.72 -7.26 10.74
C MET A 216 18.99 -6.43 10.91
N VAL A 217 18.89 -5.13 10.64
CA VAL A 217 20.01 -4.17 10.71
C VAL A 217 19.75 -3.22 11.89
N PRO A 218 20.53 -3.25 12.98
CA PRO A 218 20.25 -2.46 14.17
C PRO A 218 20.59 -0.98 14.04
N THR A 219 21.59 -0.66 13.23
CA THR A 219 22.07 0.72 13.03
C THR A 219 22.43 0.93 11.57
N THR A 220 22.22 2.15 11.08
CA THR A 220 22.61 2.55 9.74
C THR A 220 24.11 2.38 9.55
N ASP A 221 24.52 1.45 8.68
CA ASP A 221 25.91 1.19 8.36
C ASP A 221 26.05 0.34 7.08
N LYS A 222 27.29 0.07 6.67
CA LYS A 222 27.58 -0.83 5.55
C LYS A 222 27.19 -2.27 5.88
N VAL A 223 26.37 -2.86 4.99
CA VAL A 223 25.97 -4.26 5.04
C VAL A 223 26.45 -4.98 3.79
N ILE A 224 26.97 -6.19 3.95
CA ILE A 224 27.43 -7.03 2.86
C ILE A 224 26.71 -8.37 2.96
N ILE A 225 26.07 -8.81 1.86
CA ILE A 225 25.42 -10.12 1.77
C ILE A 225 25.94 -10.83 0.52
N LYS A 226 26.57 -11.97 0.73
CA LYS A 226 27.21 -12.75 -0.33
C LYS A 226 26.87 -14.24 -0.20
N ILE A 227 26.81 -14.91 -1.34
CA ILE A 227 26.64 -16.36 -1.41
C ILE A 227 27.97 -17.00 -1.78
N TYR A 228 28.29 -18.08 -1.13
CA TYR A 228 29.50 -18.88 -1.32
C TYR A 228 29.19 -20.34 -1.59
N ASP A 229 30.05 -21.04 -2.30
CA ASP A 229 30.00 -22.48 -2.42
C ASP A 229 30.75 -23.17 -1.26
N ILE A 230 30.73 -24.51 -1.25
CA ILE A 230 31.40 -25.33 -0.23
C ILE A 230 32.93 -25.17 -0.20
N MET A 231 33.52 -24.63 -1.25
CA MET A 231 34.97 -24.36 -1.34
C MET A 231 35.31 -22.92 -0.88
N GLY A 232 34.31 -22.16 -0.40
CA GLY A 232 34.47 -20.77 0.00
C GLY A 232 34.63 -19.78 -1.17
N ARG A 233 34.32 -20.20 -2.41
CA ARG A 233 34.35 -19.30 -3.56
C ARG A 233 33.07 -18.48 -3.59
N GLN A 234 33.24 -17.16 -3.75
CA GLN A 234 32.09 -16.27 -3.88
C GLN A 234 31.33 -16.57 -5.19
N ILE A 235 30.03 -16.77 -5.08
CA ILE A 235 29.11 -17.05 -6.18
C ILE A 235 28.45 -15.75 -6.67
N ILE A 236 27.87 -14.97 -5.73
CA ILE A 236 27.17 -13.75 -6.04
C ILE A 236 27.17 -12.81 -4.82
N THR A 237 27.16 -11.52 -5.07
CA THR A 237 26.87 -10.50 -4.07
C THR A 237 25.38 -10.11 -4.22
N LEU A 238 24.57 -10.35 -3.19
CA LEU A 238 23.18 -9.94 -3.16
C LEU A 238 23.03 -8.48 -2.74
N HIS A 239 23.91 -8.02 -1.84
CA HIS A 239 23.96 -6.63 -1.41
C HIS A 239 25.37 -6.25 -0.94
N GLU A 240 25.80 -5.04 -1.28
CA GLU A 240 26.97 -4.39 -0.70
C GLU A 240 26.77 -2.88 -0.72
N GLY A 241 26.38 -2.29 0.42
CA GLY A 241 26.08 -0.88 0.52
C GLY A 241 25.61 -0.49 1.92
N ILE A 242 25.24 0.78 2.10
CA ILE A 242 24.66 1.28 3.35
C ILE A 242 23.19 0.89 3.40
N LEU A 243 22.76 0.28 4.51
CA LEU A 243 21.37 0.10 4.87
C LEU A 243 21.07 0.90 6.13
N VAL A 244 19.89 1.52 6.19
CA VAL A 244 19.40 2.15 7.40
C VAL A 244 18.96 1.08 8.41
N SER A 245 18.79 1.45 9.68
CA SER A 245 18.21 0.53 10.68
C SER A 245 16.85 0.02 10.19
N GLY A 246 16.63 -1.30 10.25
CA GLY A 246 15.39 -1.91 9.78
C GLY A 246 15.50 -3.38 9.38
N LYS A 247 14.39 -3.93 8.86
CA LYS A 247 14.31 -5.30 8.33
C LYS A 247 14.42 -5.27 6.81
N TYR A 248 15.17 -6.21 6.24
CA TYR A 248 15.37 -6.32 4.79
C TYR A 248 15.19 -7.74 4.32
N LYS A 249 14.59 -7.89 3.15
CA LYS A 249 14.38 -9.16 2.49
C LYS A 249 15.14 -9.22 1.17
N PHE A 250 16.02 -10.19 1.05
CA PHE A 250 16.73 -10.52 -0.18
C PHE A 250 16.22 -11.84 -0.72
N SER A 251 16.54 -12.14 -1.96
CA SER A 251 16.20 -13.44 -2.54
C SER A 251 17.31 -13.94 -3.44
N TRP A 252 17.45 -15.27 -3.47
CA TRP A 252 18.40 -15.94 -4.33
C TRP A 252 17.73 -17.12 -5.07
N ASN A 253 17.99 -17.19 -6.39
CA ASN A 253 17.36 -18.16 -7.30
C ASN A 253 18.29 -19.29 -7.76
N GLY A 254 19.41 -19.53 -7.04
CA GLY A 254 20.38 -20.55 -7.39
C GLY A 254 21.24 -20.20 -8.62
N GLU A 255 21.45 -18.93 -8.90
CA GLU A 255 22.27 -18.45 -10.02
C GLU A 255 23.52 -17.72 -9.51
N ASN A 256 24.56 -17.68 -10.35
CA ASN A 256 25.75 -16.89 -10.09
C ASN A 256 25.60 -15.45 -10.64
N SER A 257 26.64 -14.63 -10.48
CA SER A 257 26.65 -13.22 -10.94
C SER A 257 26.49 -13.03 -12.46
N GLN A 258 26.61 -14.11 -13.25
CA GLN A 258 26.43 -14.11 -14.71
C GLN A 258 25.05 -14.67 -15.11
N GLY A 259 24.15 -14.92 -14.16
CA GLY A 259 22.82 -15.51 -14.42
C GLY A 259 22.86 -17.02 -14.77
N ARG A 260 23.98 -17.70 -14.58
CA ARG A 260 24.07 -19.15 -14.83
C ARG A 260 23.54 -19.93 -13.64
N LYS A 261 22.64 -20.87 -13.91
CA LYS A 261 22.11 -21.79 -12.90
C LYS A 261 23.20 -22.72 -12.36
N LEU A 262 23.23 -22.85 -11.06
CA LEU A 262 24.17 -23.69 -10.34
C LEU A 262 23.69 -25.14 -10.20
N ALA A 263 24.57 -26.02 -9.75
CA ALA A 263 24.22 -27.40 -9.43
C ALA A 263 23.44 -27.46 -8.12
N SER A 264 22.57 -28.49 -7.97
CA SER A 264 21.98 -28.82 -6.67
C SER A 264 23.08 -29.11 -5.65
N GLY A 265 22.90 -28.63 -4.42
CA GLY A 265 23.89 -28.84 -3.37
C GLY A 265 23.84 -27.75 -2.31
N PRO A 266 24.74 -27.83 -1.33
CA PRO A 266 24.86 -26.84 -0.26
C PRO A 266 25.62 -25.60 -0.72
N TYR A 267 25.12 -24.46 -0.31
CA TYR A 267 25.69 -23.13 -0.43
C TYR A 267 25.66 -22.43 0.93
N PHE A 268 26.32 -21.31 1.06
CA PHE A 268 26.34 -20.53 2.29
C PHE A 268 26.04 -19.07 1.99
N VAL A 269 25.07 -18.50 2.68
CA VAL A 269 24.88 -17.05 2.74
C VAL A 269 25.71 -16.51 3.90
N MET A 270 26.47 -15.47 3.64
CA MET A 270 27.19 -14.68 4.63
C MET A 270 26.59 -13.28 4.63
N ALA A 271 26.19 -12.81 5.80
CA ALA A 271 25.75 -11.45 6.06
C ALA A 271 26.72 -10.80 7.06
N LYS A 272 27.22 -9.61 6.71
CA LYS A 272 28.16 -8.84 7.55
C LYS A 272 27.68 -7.42 7.75
N HIS A 273 27.68 -6.99 9.03
CA HIS A 273 27.42 -5.63 9.45
C HIS A 273 28.44 -5.25 10.54
N ARG A 274 29.29 -4.28 10.26
CA ARG A 274 30.44 -3.94 11.15
C ARG A 274 31.33 -5.15 11.44
N ASP A 275 31.47 -5.45 12.74
CA ASP A 275 32.25 -6.60 13.22
C ASP A 275 31.43 -7.88 13.32
N ASN A 276 30.11 -7.79 13.16
CA ASN A 276 29.21 -8.95 13.22
C ASN A 276 29.16 -9.63 11.85
N THR A 277 29.36 -10.95 11.85
CA THR A 277 29.25 -11.79 10.66
C THR A 277 28.42 -13.02 11.00
N GLU A 278 27.38 -13.23 10.24
CA GLU A 278 26.52 -14.39 10.35
C GLU A 278 26.57 -15.22 9.07
N ILE A 279 26.55 -16.53 9.22
CA ILE A 279 26.62 -17.48 8.11
C ILE A 279 25.52 -18.53 8.28
N GLN A 280 24.82 -18.82 7.18
CA GLN A 280 23.78 -19.81 7.16
C GLN A 280 23.91 -20.74 5.95
N LYS A 281 23.62 -22.03 6.14
CA LYS A 281 23.61 -23.01 5.06
C LYS A 281 22.29 -22.96 4.29
N LEU A 282 22.41 -22.96 2.96
CA LEU A 282 21.32 -23.06 2.00
C LEU A 282 21.42 -24.38 1.26
N LEU A 283 20.33 -25.10 1.08
CA LEU A 283 20.29 -26.33 0.30
C LEU A 283 19.46 -26.11 -0.98
N PHE A 284 20.15 -25.99 -2.10
CA PHE A 284 19.52 -25.82 -3.40
C PHE A 284 19.19 -27.18 -4.01
N LEU A 285 17.95 -27.35 -4.44
CA LEU A 285 17.45 -28.53 -5.16
C LEU A 285 16.96 -28.10 -6.54
N LYS A 286 17.20 -28.91 -7.54
CA LYS A 286 16.65 -28.74 -8.89
C LYS A 286 15.41 -29.57 -9.07
#